data_bb31e012ea67abf37a2349c72e427e87
#
_entry.id   bb31e012ea67abf37a2349c72e427e87
#
_cell.length_a   1.000
_cell.length_b   1.000
_cell.length_c   1.000
_cell.angle_alpha   90.00
_cell.angle_beta   90.00
_cell.angle_gamma   90.00
#
_symmetry.space_group_name_H-M   'P 1'
#
loop_
_entity.id
_entity.type
_entity.pdbx_description
1 polymer ?
#
loop_
_entity_poly.entity_id
_entity_poly.type
_entity_poly.pdbx_seq_one_letter_code
_entity_poly.pdbx_strand_id
1 'polypeptide(L)'
;MAESTLEGNGNDDLISGLDTGDLSSGLYEGGFKTWECAIDLAAFVANHVALTKDKDLRVIELGAGSGVPSLAILRHVWGRTRLGTERVNFTFCDYNEEVLKLVTMPNLLLSWWEFCVNRGDTGSRKDPFGEADLDDINEDMAQKFREDCKSKGVSFDFISGGWGQSFVDLVRNSSMSEADLIPGQHSVIILASETIYSPASLATFVNTVTDLLRTMKSDGTAFVAAKRIYFGVGGDVPEFVQEIGKVGGLVKEVINITDRGVGRVILEISMT
;
A
#
# COMPACT_ATOMS: atom_id res chain seq x y z
N MET A 1 46.32 21.02 -0.25
CA MET A 1 45.33 20.79 0.84
C MET A 1 43.97 21.05 0.23
N ALA A 2 43.25 20.00 -0.11
CA ALA A 2 41.87 20.07 -0.60
C ALA A 2 41.00 19.59 0.56
N GLU A 3 40.18 20.51 1.07
CA GLU A 3 39.13 20.18 2.05
C GLU A 3 38.03 19.40 1.36
N SER A 4 37.83 18.18 1.82
CA SER A 4 36.66 17.37 1.50
C SER A 4 35.43 17.96 2.23
N THR A 5 34.54 18.58 1.50
CA THR A 5 33.20 18.90 1.97
C THR A 5 32.43 17.59 2.15
N LEU A 6 32.11 17.28 3.40
CA LEU A 6 31.21 16.20 3.80
C LEU A 6 29.83 16.46 3.20
N GLU A 7 29.35 15.50 2.43
CA GLU A 7 27.96 15.42 2.01
C GLU A 7 27.08 15.34 3.27
N GLY A 8 26.27 16.37 3.50
CA GLY A 8 25.26 16.40 4.55
C GLY A 8 24.21 15.32 4.25
N ASN A 9 23.97 14.48 5.25
CA ASN A 9 23.00 13.39 5.19
C ASN A 9 21.60 13.93 4.88
N GLY A 10 21.05 13.59 3.73
CA GLY A 10 19.66 13.89 3.36
C GLY A 10 18.60 13.31 4.33
N ASN A 11 19.01 12.45 5.27
CA ASN A 11 18.18 11.91 6.33
C ASN A 11 17.83 12.92 7.43
N ASP A 12 18.72 13.89 7.72
CA ASP A 12 18.45 14.89 8.77
C ASP A 12 17.34 15.87 8.35
N ASP A 13 17.23 16.16 7.07
CA ASP A 13 16.17 17.02 6.52
C ASP A 13 14.80 16.30 6.51
N LEU A 14 14.78 14.98 6.31
CA LEU A 14 13.59 14.15 6.38
C LEU A 14 13.07 14.02 7.82
N ILE A 15 13.98 13.88 8.79
CA ILE A 15 13.64 13.78 10.21
C ILE A 15 13.13 15.12 10.75
N SER A 16 13.71 16.24 10.29
CA SER A 16 13.24 17.58 10.68
C SER A 16 11.83 17.89 10.19
N GLY A 17 11.40 17.29 9.07
CA GLY A 17 10.01 17.37 8.56
C GLY A 17 8.99 16.67 9.45
N LEU A 18 9.41 15.68 10.24
CA LEU A 18 8.54 14.98 11.21
C LEU A 18 8.14 15.88 12.38
N ASP A 19 9.02 16.78 12.81
CA ASP A 19 8.76 17.68 13.94
C ASP A 19 7.83 18.84 13.59
N THR A 20 7.75 19.24 12.31
CA THR A 20 6.90 20.35 11.85
C THR A 20 5.50 19.93 11.42
N GLY A 21 5.25 18.64 11.22
CA GLY A 21 3.91 18.06 11.04
C GLY A 21 3.21 18.39 9.73
N ASP A 22 3.82 19.16 8.83
CA ASP A 22 3.19 19.65 7.61
C ASP A 22 3.79 19.02 6.35
N LEU A 23 2.90 18.70 5.40
CA LEU A 23 3.26 18.23 4.06
C LEU A 23 4.04 19.35 3.33
N SER A 24 5.26 19.07 2.92
CA SER A 24 6.05 19.95 2.02
C SER A 24 6.13 19.29 0.67
N SER A 25 5.31 19.75 -0.29
CA SER A 25 5.29 19.24 -1.67
C SER A 25 6.68 19.24 -2.27
N GLY A 26 7.13 18.07 -2.71
CA GLY A 26 8.45 17.85 -3.30
C GLY A 26 9.61 17.61 -2.32
N LEU A 27 9.39 17.71 -1.00
CA LEU A 27 10.36 17.40 0.04
C LEU A 27 9.86 16.32 1.00
N TYR A 28 8.58 16.35 1.39
CA TYR A 28 7.96 15.40 2.30
C TYR A 28 6.50 15.14 1.92
N GLU A 29 6.22 13.93 1.47
CA GLU A 29 4.89 13.49 1.04
C GLU A 29 4.14 12.68 2.10
N GLY A 30 4.52 12.79 3.36
CA GLY A 30 3.76 12.26 4.49
C GLY A 30 3.82 10.75 4.73
N GLY A 31 4.68 10.01 4.04
CA GLY A 31 4.74 8.54 4.09
C GLY A 31 5.27 7.94 5.41
N PHE A 32 5.91 8.72 6.27
CA PHE A 32 6.43 8.27 7.56
C PHE A 32 5.38 8.20 8.67
N LYS A 33 4.17 8.70 8.41
CA LYS A 33 3.06 8.70 9.36
C LYS A 33 1.91 7.84 8.84
N THR A 34 1.27 7.06 9.71
CA THR A 34 0.00 6.40 9.39
C THR A 34 -1.15 7.40 9.52
N TRP A 35 -1.88 7.60 8.43
CA TRP A 35 -3.02 8.51 8.37
C TRP A 35 -4.33 7.77 8.63
N GLU A 36 -5.35 8.51 9.08
CA GLU A 36 -6.63 7.93 9.48
C GLU A 36 -7.30 7.13 8.36
N CYS A 37 -7.24 7.63 7.11
CA CYS A 37 -7.85 6.93 5.98
C CYS A 37 -7.18 5.58 5.67
N ALA A 38 -5.89 5.40 5.99
CA ALA A 38 -5.22 4.11 5.86
C ALA A 38 -5.79 3.09 6.86
N ILE A 39 -6.09 3.52 8.08
CA ILE A 39 -6.70 2.68 9.12
C ILE A 39 -8.14 2.31 8.72
N ASP A 40 -8.92 3.27 8.22
CA ASP A 40 -10.28 3.04 7.75
C ASP A 40 -10.29 2.04 6.59
N LEU A 41 -9.37 2.20 5.61
CA LEU A 41 -9.23 1.30 4.47
C LEU A 41 -8.81 -0.10 4.91
N ALA A 42 -7.87 -0.22 5.84
CA ALA A 42 -7.45 -1.51 6.40
C ALA A 42 -8.61 -2.25 7.06
N ALA A 43 -9.40 -1.55 7.89
CA ALA A 43 -10.58 -2.13 8.52
C ALA A 43 -11.64 -2.57 7.49
N PHE A 44 -11.83 -1.79 6.43
CA PHE A 44 -12.74 -2.13 5.34
C PHE A 44 -12.28 -3.38 4.60
N VAL A 45 -11.04 -3.41 4.08
CA VAL A 45 -10.55 -4.53 3.28
C VAL A 45 -10.44 -5.82 4.07
N ALA A 46 -10.11 -5.76 5.35
CA ALA A 46 -10.10 -6.91 6.25
C ALA A 46 -11.45 -7.64 6.31
N ASN A 47 -12.55 -6.92 6.16
CA ASN A 47 -13.91 -7.46 6.29
C ASN A 47 -14.62 -7.71 4.96
N HIS A 48 -14.20 -7.05 3.87
CA HIS A 48 -14.95 -7.04 2.61
C HIS A 48 -14.20 -7.67 1.45
N VAL A 49 -12.86 -7.76 1.53
CA VAL A 49 -12.09 -8.44 0.49
C VAL A 49 -12.19 -9.95 0.67
N ALA A 50 -13.04 -10.56 -0.15
CA ALA A 50 -13.11 -12.01 -0.24
C ALA A 50 -11.86 -12.53 -0.97
N LEU A 51 -10.97 -13.18 -0.25
CA LEU A 51 -9.88 -13.91 -0.87
C LEU A 51 -10.50 -15.15 -1.56
N THR A 52 -10.69 -15.08 -2.86
CA THR A 52 -11.25 -16.19 -3.65
C THR A 52 -10.29 -17.37 -3.66
N LYS A 53 -10.82 -18.55 -3.43
CA LYS A 53 -10.06 -19.80 -3.63
C LYS A 53 -9.87 -20.00 -5.13
N ASP A 54 -8.74 -20.59 -5.50
CA ASP A 54 -8.40 -20.99 -6.88
C ASP A 54 -8.13 -19.83 -7.86
N LYS A 55 -7.95 -18.60 -7.37
CA LYS A 55 -7.52 -17.46 -8.18
C LYS A 55 -6.26 -16.83 -7.62
N ASP A 56 -5.34 -16.49 -8.50
CA ASP A 56 -4.21 -15.62 -8.16
C ASP A 56 -4.73 -14.25 -7.71
N LEU A 57 -4.11 -13.66 -6.71
CA LEU A 57 -4.46 -12.33 -6.21
C LEU A 57 -3.26 -11.39 -6.34
N ARG A 58 -3.51 -10.24 -6.93
CA ARG A 58 -2.56 -9.15 -6.94
C ARG A 58 -3.12 -7.97 -6.17
N VAL A 59 -2.41 -7.52 -5.16
CA VAL A 59 -2.71 -6.33 -4.36
C VAL A 59 -1.67 -5.26 -4.68
N ILE A 60 -2.11 -4.11 -5.13
CA ILE A 60 -1.24 -2.97 -5.46
C ILE A 60 -1.63 -1.82 -4.54
N GLU A 61 -0.72 -1.35 -3.70
CA GLU A 61 -0.96 -0.19 -2.85
C GLU A 61 -0.20 1.02 -3.36
N LEU A 62 -0.93 2.05 -3.77
CA LEU A 62 -0.42 3.31 -4.31
C LEU A 62 -0.32 4.34 -3.19
N GLY A 63 0.88 4.91 -2.97
CA GLY A 63 1.17 5.74 -1.81
C GLY A 63 1.14 4.90 -0.54
N ALA A 64 1.95 3.82 -0.52
CA ALA A 64 1.86 2.79 0.51
C ALA A 64 2.15 3.34 1.92
N GLY A 65 3.08 4.27 2.08
CA GLY A 65 3.44 4.79 3.38
C GLY A 65 3.73 3.66 4.37
N SER A 66 2.90 3.53 5.41
CA SER A 66 3.01 2.45 6.40
C SER A 66 2.52 1.08 5.91
N GLY A 67 1.86 0.97 4.75
CA GLY A 67 1.38 -0.27 4.15
C GLY A 67 0.20 -0.94 4.88
N VAL A 68 -0.43 -0.27 5.84
CA VAL A 68 -1.44 -0.86 6.73
C VAL A 68 -2.62 -1.49 5.99
N PRO A 69 -3.19 -0.92 4.91
CA PRO A 69 -4.23 -1.56 4.12
C PRO A 69 -3.83 -2.91 3.54
N SER A 70 -2.68 -3.01 2.89
CA SER A 70 -2.16 -4.28 2.34
C SER A 70 -1.82 -5.28 3.44
N LEU A 71 -1.25 -4.82 4.56
CA LEU A 71 -0.93 -5.68 5.71
C LEU A 71 -2.19 -6.29 6.33
N ALA A 72 -3.32 -5.58 6.31
CA ALA A 72 -4.61 -6.13 6.75
C ALA A 72 -5.05 -7.32 5.88
N ILE A 73 -4.89 -7.24 4.55
CA ILE A 73 -5.16 -8.36 3.64
C ILE A 73 -4.15 -9.50 3.87
N LEU A 74 -2.86 -9.17 4.01
CA LEU A 74 -1.78 -10.13 4.20
C LEU A 74 -1.97 -10.99 5.46
N ARG A 75 -2.47 -10.42 6.56
CA ARG A 75 -2.83 -11.18 7.77
C ARG A 75 -3.83 -12.31 7.49
N HIS A 76 -4.80 -12.07 6.60
CA HIS A 76 -5.73 -13.13 6.17
C HIS A 76 -5.03 -14.18 5.32
N VAL A 77 -4.10 -13.77 4.45
CA VAL A 77 -3.28 -14.70 3.65
C VAL A 77 -2.41 -15.58 4.52
N TRP A 78 -1.75 -15.03 5.55
CA TRP A 78 -0.96 -15.80 6.51
C TRP A 78 -1.82 -16.82 7.28
N GLY A 79 -3.05 -16.47 7.65
CA GLY A 79 -3.97 -17.32 8.39
C GLY A 79 -4.52 -18.51 7.59
N ARG A 80 -4.36 -18.51 6.26
CA ARG A 80 -4.89 -19.58 5.41
C ARG A 80 -3.99 -20.81 5.41
N THR A 81 -4.61 -21.98 5.40
CA THR A 81 -3.96 -23.20 4.92
C THR A 81 -3.95 -23.15 3.40
N ARG A 82 -2.80 -23.15 2.78
CA ARG A 82 -2.68 -23.21 1.32
C ARG A 82 -3.26 -24.53 0.83
N LEU A 83 -4.31 -24.45 0.03
CA LEU A 83 -5.00 -25.62 -0.50
C LEU A 83 -4.72 -25.84 -2.00
N GLY A 84 -3.99 -24.94 -2.66
CA GLY A 84 -3.78 -24.96 -4.10
C GLY A 84 -2.47 -24.33 -4.56
N THR A 85 -2.42 -23.97 -5.82
CA THR A 85 -1.28 -23.33 -6.48
C THR A 85 -1.43 -21.81 -6.60
N GLU A 86 -2.44 -21.24 -5.92
CA GLU A 86 -2.71 -19.81 -5.98
C GLU A 86 -1.48 -19.00 -5.54
N ARG A 87 -1.19 -17.97 -6.29
CA ARG A 87 -0.14 -16.99 -5.97
C ARG A 87 -0.78 -15.71 -5.44
N VAL A 88 -0.14 -15.09 -4.47
CA VAL A 88 -0.53 -13.78 -3.96
C VAL A 88 0.66 -12.85 -4.07
N ASN A 89 0.48 -11.75 -4.79
CA ASN A 89 1.51 -10.73 -4.91
C ASN A 89 1.03 -9.43 -4.28
N PHE A 90 1.91 -8.82 -3.50
CA PHE A 90 1.74 -7.47 -2.98
C PHE A 90 2.76 -6.54 -3.62
N THR A 91 2.31 -5.50 -4.31
CA THR A 91 3.14 -4.45 -4.88
C THR A 91 2.94 -3.18 -4.07
N PHE A 92 3.94 -2.82 -3.26
CA PHE A 92 3.96 -1.58 -2.49
C PHE A 92 4.59 -0.47 -3.31
N CYS A 93 3.85 0.61 -3.52
CA CYS A 93 4.28 1.72 -4.34
C CYS A 93 4.28 3.01 -3.54
N ASP A 94 5.38 3.76 -3.57
CA ASP A 94 5.46 5.08 -2.94
C ASP A 94 6.30 6.04 -3.79
N TYR A 95 6.04 7.33 -3.67
CA TYR A 95 6.87 8.33 -4.35
C TYR A 95 8.31 8.28 -3.83
N ASN A 96 8.46 8.10 -2.52
CA ASN A 96 9.74 8.13 -1.82
C ASN A 96 10.25 6.72 -1.52
N GLU A 97 11.39 6.38 -2.09
CA GLU A 97 12.07 5.10 -1.85
C GLU A 97 12.40 4.86 -0.37
N GLU A 98 12.76 5.91 0.36
CA GLU A 98 13.10 5.81 1.79
C GLU A 98 11.89 5.42 2.65
N VAL A 99 10.68 5.81 2.25
CA VAL A 99 9.44 5.36 2.90
C VAL A 99 9.28 3.85 2.76
N LEU A 100 9.51 3.30 1.57
CA LEU A 100 9.45 1.86 1.33
C LEU A 100 10.49 1.10 2.14
N LYS A 101 11.69 1.63 2.28
CA LYS A 101 12.79 1.00 3.02
C LYS A 101 12.64 1.11 4.54
N LEU A 102 12.29 2.30 5.03
CA LEU A 102 12.34 2.62 6.47
C LEU A 102 11.01 2.44 7.19
N VAL A 103 9.90 2.36 6.45
CA VAL A 103 8.56 2.22 7.05
C VAL A 103 7.84 1.00 6.52
N THR A 104 7.60 0.92 5.20
CA THR A 104 6.78 -0.15 4.63
C THR A 104 7.37 -1.54 4.87
N MET A 105 8.67 -1.72 4.56
CA MET A 105 9.33 -3.02 4.71
C MET A 105 9.47 -3.44 6.18
N PRO A 106 9.90 -2.59 7.14
CA PRO A 106 9.88 -2.94 8.55
C PRO A 106 8.49 -3.33 9.06
N ASN A 107 7.44 -2.58 8.70
CA ASN A 107 6.07 -2.92 9.09
C ASN A 107 5.61 -4.27 8.52
N LEU A 108 6.02 -4.61 7.31
CA LEU A 108 5.77 -5.92 6.72
C LEU A 108 6.40 -7.03 7.56
N LEU A 109 7.68 -6.91 7.92
CA LEU A 109 8.39 -7.88 8.73
C LEU A 109 7.80 -8.00 10.14
N LEU A 110 7.49 -6.88 10.77
CA LEU A 110 6.85 -6.85 12.09
C LEU A 110 5.46 -7.49 12.08
N SER A 111 4.66 -7.22 11.04
CA SER A 111 3.32 -7.84 10.88
C SER A 111 3.41 -9.36 10.72
N TRP A 112 4.38 -9.87 9.97
CA TRP A 112 4.65 -11.30 9.84
C TRP A 112 5.13 -11.90 11.17
N TRP A 113 6.08 -11.24 11.84
CA TRP A 113 6.61 -11.68 13.12
C TRP A 113 5.52 -11.78 14.19
N GLU A 114 4.69 -10.76 14.33
CA GLU A 114 3.54 -10.77 15.23
C GLU A 114 2.61 -11.97 14.96
N PHE A 115 2.36 -12.25 13.69
CA PHE A 115 1.56 -13.40 13.28
C PHE A 115 2.19 -14.72 13.72
N CYS A 116 3.50 -14.92 13.55
CA CYS A 116 4.23 -16.10 13.98
C CYS A 116 4.23 -16.26 15.51
N VAL A 117 4.43 -15.17 16.26
CA VAL A 117 4.38 -15.17 17.73
C VAL A 117 3.02 -15.60 18.24
N ASN A 118 1.96 -15.05 17.68
CA ASN A 118 0.58 -15.38 18.09
C ASN A 118 0.20 -16.84 17.80
N ARG A 119 0.89 -17.51 16.88
CA ARG A 119 0.71 -18.95 16.61
C ARG A 119 1.57 -19.85 17.46
N GLY A 120 2.50 -19.32 18.25
CA GLY A 120 3.46 -20.09 19.03
C GLY A 120 4.59 -20.71 18.19
N ASP A 121 4.75 -20.28 16.94
CA ASP A 121 5.78 -20.79 16.02
C ASP A 121 7.19 -20.30 16.35
N THR A 122 7.29 -19.29 17.21
CA THR A 122 8.55 -18.73 17.70
C THR A 122 8.75 -19.11 19.15
N GLY A 123 9.60 -20.10 19.43
CA GLY A 123 9.86 -20.64 20.79
C GLY A 123 10.49 -19.67 21.81
N SER A 124 10.41 -18.35 21.61
CA SER A 124 11.23 -17.39 22.34
C SER A 124 10.50 -16.26 23.07
N ARG A 125 9.18 -16.08 22.96
CA ARG A 125 8.53 -14.99 23.72
C ARG A 125 7.55 -15.49 24.78
N LYS A 126 7.93 -15.29 26.05
CA LYS A 126 7.06 -15.46 27.22
C LYS A 126 6.15 -14.28 27.49
N ASP A 127 6.32 -13.17 26.77
CA ASP A 127 5.54 -11.95 26.92
C ASP A 127 4.80 -11.60 25.60
N PRO A 128 3.47 -11.86 25.54
CA PRO A 128 2.66 -11.52 24.37
C PRO A 128 2.50 -10.00 24.17
N PHE A 129 2.90 -9.17 25.13
CA PHE A 129 2.84 -7.70 25.07
C PHE A 129 4.24 -7.05 24.98
N GLY A 130 5.31 -7.83 24.87
CA GLY A 130 6.65 -7.30 24.69
C GLY A 130 6.74 -6.54 23.37
N GLU A 131 7.22 -5.31 23.41
CA GLU A 131 7.53 -4.50 22.22
C GLU A 131 8.51 -5.28 21.33
N ALA A 132 8.18 -5.41 20.02
CA ALA A 132 9.14 -5.90 19.05
C ALA A 132 10.14 -4.79 18.81
N ASP A 133 11.41 -5.03 19.16
CA ASP A 133 12.47 -4.09 18.89
C ASP A 133 12.98 -4.29 17.44
N LEU A 134 13.34 -3.21 16.75
CA LEU A 134 14.00 -3.28 15.45
C LEU A 134 15.30 -4.10 15.50
N ASP A 135 15.94 -4.17 16.65
CA ASP A 135 17.12 -5.00 16.90
C ASP A 135 16.83 -6.52 16.81
N ASP A 136 15.55 -6.92 16.88
CA ASP A 136 15.14 -8.31 16.66
C ASP A 136 15.14 -8.70 15.17
N ILE A 137 15.19 -7.74 14.25
CA ILE A 137 15.25 -7.97 12.80
C ILE A 137 16.67 -8.38 12.42
N ASN A 138 16.92 -9.68 12.36
CA ASN A 138 18.20 -10.26 11.99
C ASN A 138 18.07 -11.16 10.75
N GLU A 139 19.21 -11.68 10.27
CA GLU A 139 19.26 -12.53 9.06
C GLU A 139 18.44 -13.81 9.22
N ASP A 140 18.38 -14.41 10.42
CA ASP A 140 17.57 -15.61 10.68
C ASP A 140 16.07 -15.33 10.52
N MET A 141 15.61 -14.17 11.00
CA MET A 141 14.24 -13.71 10.83
C MET A 141 13.93 -13.47 9.36
N ALA A 142 14.82 -12.78 8.64
CA ALA A 142 14.65 -12.53 7.21
C ALA A 142 14.61 -13.84 6.40
N GLN A 143 15.42 -14.82 6.77
CA GLN A 143 15.42 -16.13 6.13
C GLN A 143 14.10 -16.88 6.36
N LYS A 144 13.60 -16.94 7.60
CA LYS A 144 12.32 -17.56 7.94
C LYS A 144 11.15 -16.88 7.23
N PHE A 145 11.18 -15.55 7.15
CA PHE A 145 10.19 -14.79 6.39
C PHE A 145 10.17 -15.22 4.91
N ARG A 146 11.34 -15.29 4.27
CA ARG A 146 11.46 -15.74 2.86
C ARG A 146 10.92 -17.16 2.65
N GLU A 147 11.22 -18.08 3.58
CA GLU A 147 10.76 -19.46 3.52
C GLU A 147 9.23 -19.55 3.67
N ASP A 148 8.65 -18.81 4.61
CA ASP A 148 7.21 -18.72 4.79
C ASP A 148 6.51 -18.14 3.56
N CYS A 149 7.02 -17.06 2.98
CA CYS A 149 6.51 -16.47 1.76
C CYS A 149 6.49 -17.50 0.62
N LYS A 150 7.61 -18.19 0.42
CA LYS A 150 7.72 -19.23 -0.60
C LYS A 150 6.73 -20.38 -0.35
N SER A 151 6.61 -20.83 0.88
CA SER A 151 5.69 -21.93 1.25
C SER A 151 4.23 -21.58 0.99
N LYS A 152 3.86 -20.31 1.15
CA LYS A 152 2.51 -19.79 0.96
C LYS A 152 2.23 -19.25 -0.44
N GLY A 153 3.25 -19.23 -1.33
CA GLY A 153 3.13 -18.63 -2.66
C GLY A 153 2.91 -17.12 -2.63
N VAL A 154 3.44 -16.44 -1.62
CA VAL A 154 3.38 -14.98 -1.47
C VAL A 154 4.64 -14.35 -2.00
N SER A 155 4.51 -13.26 -2.73
CA SER A 155 5.62 -12.43 -3.23
C SER A 155 5.37 -10.95 -2.98
N PHE A 156 6.45 -10.18 -2.96
CA PHE A 156 6.41 -8.74 -2.73
C PHE A 156 7.24 -8.01 -3.77
N ASP A 157 6.72 -6.87 -4.25
CA ASP A 157 7.42 -5.91 -5.07
C ASP A 157 7.36 -4.53 -4.38
N PHE A 158 8.45 -3.77 -4.51
CA PHE A 158 8.55 -2.41 -4.00
C PHE A 158 8.95 -1.51 -5.16
N ILE A 159 8.10 -0.52 -5.47
CA ILE A 159 8.28 0.36 -6.63
C ILE A 159 8.20 1.81 -6.15
N SER A 160 9.30 2.56 -6.30
CA SER A 160 9.34 3.98 -6.00
C SER A 160 9.25 4.82 -7.27
N GLY A 161 8.65 6.00 -7.15
CA GLY A 161 8.59 6.99 -8.24
C GLY A 161 7.25 7.69 -8.37
N GLY A 162 7.24 8.73 -9.21
CA GLY A 162 6.03 9.52 -9.50
C GLY A 162 5.03 8.77 -10.39
N TRP A 163 3.76 9.12 -10.23
CA TRP A 163 2.67 8.61 -11.05
C TRP A 163 2.90 8.88 -12.55
N GLY A 164 2.39 8.04 -13.42
CA GLY A 164 2.42 8.22 -14.88
C GLY A 164 2.70 6.92 -15.63
N GLN A 165 2.82 6.98 -16.96
CA GLN A 165 2.91 5.81 -17.82
C GLN A 165 4.10 4.90 -17.50
N SER A 166 5.29 5.46 -17.30
CA SER A 166 6.48 4.67 -16.93
C SER A 166 6.28 3.92 -15.62
N PHE A 167 5.60 4.52 -14.66
CA PHE A 167 5.24 3.86 -13.40
C PHE A 167 4.23 2.72 -13.63
N VAL A 168 3.19 2.93 -14.43
CA VAL A 168 2.23 1.89 -14.82
C VAL A 168 2.96 0.71 -15.46
N ASP A 169 3.91 0.98 -16.36
CA ASP A 169 4.70 -0.06 -17.02
C ASP A 169 5.58 -0.84 -16.05
N LEU A 170 6.19 -0.18 -15.05
CA LEU A 170 6.94 -0.86 -13.97
C LEU A 170 6.03 -1.78 -13.15
N VAL A 171 4.88 -1.29 -12.72
CA VAL A 171 3.91 -2.09 -11.96
C VAL A 171 3.45 -3.30 -12.78
N ARG A 172 3.15 -3.14 -14.07
CA ARG A 172 2.72 -4.24 -14.94
C ARG A 172 3.77 -5.33 -15.12
N ASN A 173 5.04 -4.96 -15.14
CA ASN A 173 6.17 -5.85 -15.37
C ASN A 173 6.83 -6.35 -14.06
N SER A 174 6.21 -6.15 -12.90
CA SER A 174 6.71 -6.66 -11.62
C SER A 174 6.58 -8.19 -11.51
N SER A 175 6.90 -8.78 -10.38
CA SER A 175 7.06 -10.25 -10.19
C SER A 175 5.86 -11.11 -10.61
N MET A 176 4.67 -10.55 -10.65
CA MET A 176 3.49 -11.19 -11.24
C MET A 176 3.11 -10.43 -12.51
N SER A 177 3.87 -10.63 -13.58
CA SER A 177 3.64 -9.92 -14.83
C SER A 177 2.32 -10.32 -15.47
N GLU A 178 1.75 -9.43 -16.28
CA GLU A 178 0.50 -9.68 -17.00
C GLU A 178 0.60 -10.90 -17.94
N ALA A 179 1.81 -11.21 -18.45
CA ALA A 179 2.06 -12.36 -19.29
C ALA A 179 1.90 -13.71 -18.55
N ASP A 180 2.08 -13.71 -17.22
CA ASP A 180 1.98 -14.90 -16.37
C ASP A 180 0.56 -15.15 -15.86
N LEU A 181 -0.35 -14.20 -16.08
CA LEU A 181 -1.72 -14.25 -15.56
C LEU A 181 -2.66 -14.88 -16.58
N ILE A 182 -3.40 -15.88 -16.15
CA ILE A 182 -4.43 -16.53 -16.99
C ILE A 182 -5.71 -15.67 -16.87
N PRO A 183 -6.28 -15.20 -18.00
CA PRO A 183 -7.51 -14.42 -17.98
C PRO A 183 -8.64 -15.14 -17.22
N GLY A 184 -9.30 -14.43 -16.32
CA GLY A 184 -10.39 -14.96 -15.48
C GLY A 184 -9.93 -15.82 -14.29
N GLN A 185 -8.64 -16.11 -14.15
CA GLN A 185 -8.08 -16.86 -13.01
C GLN A 185 -7.27 -15.99 -12.04
N HIS A 186 -7.38 -14.68 -12.16
CA HIS A 186 -6.75 -13.75 -11.24
C HIS A 186 -7.68 -12.59 -10.90
N SER A 187 -7.45 -11.99 -9.75
CA SER A 187 -8.11 -10.78 -9.28
C SER A 187 -7.07 -9.72 -8.96
N VAL A 188 -7.38 -8.47 -9.25
CA VAL A 188 -6.52 -7.33 -8.93
C VAL A 188 -7.26 -6.38 -8.00
N ILE A 189 -6.61 -6.00 -6.91
CA ILE A 189 -7.09 -5.02 -5.96
C ILE A 189 -6.07 -3.89 -5.90
N ILE A 190 -6.51 -2.68 -6.22
CA ILE A 190 -5.71 -1.48 -6.06
C ILE A 190 -6.18 -0.77 -4.79
N LEU A 191 -5.25 -0.42 -3.92
CA LEU A 191 -5.49 0.31 -2.68
C LEU A 191 -4.79 1.66 -2.74
N ALA A 192 -5.44 2.70 -2.27
CA ALA A 192 -4.82 4.01 -2.09
C ALA A 192 -5.47 4.73 -0.91
N SER A 193 -4.66 5.37 -0.08
CA SER A 193 -5.15 6.18 1.03
C SER A 193 -4.45 7.52 1.09
N GLU A 194 -5.20 8.60 1.28
CA GLU A 194 -4.70 9.98 1.38
C GLU A 194 -3.87 10.44 0.15
N THR A 195 -4.22 9.96 -1.07
CA THR A 195 -3.48 10.21 -2.32
C THR A 195 -4.07 11.32 -3.18
N ILE A 196 -5.27 11.83 -2.84
CA ILE A 196 -5.99 12.83 -3.64
C ILE A 196 -5.96 14.24 -3.04
N TYR A 197 -5.00 14.50 -2.15
CA TYR A 197 -4.89 15.78 -1.43
C TYR A 197 -4.38 16.94 -2.30
N SER A 198 -3.67 16.65 -3.39
CA SER A 198 -3.02 17.65 -4.25
C SER A 198 -3.70 17.77 -5.61
N PRO A 199 -4.31 18.93 -5.95
CA PRO A 199 -4.88 19.16 -7.27
C PRO A 199 -3.86 19.00 -8.39
N ALA A 200 -2.58 19.35 -8.15
CA ALA A 200 -1.51 19.26 -9.14
C ALA A 200 -1.20 17.82 -9.58
N SER A 201 -1.35 16.85 -8.70
CA SER A 201 -1.10 15.43 -8.99
C SER A 201 -2.37 14.63 -9.30
N LEU A 202 -3.56 15.20 -9.07
CA LEU A 202 -4.83 14.49 -9.14
C LEU A 202 -5.08 13.83 -10.50
N ALA A 203 -4.94 14.58 -11.60
CA ALA A 203 -5.17 14.04 -12.94
C ALA A 203 -4.19 12.90 -13.27
N THR A 204 -2.93 13.03 -12.86
CA THR A 204 -1.91 11.99 -13.07
C THR A 204 -2.21 10.74 -12.24
N PHE A 205 -2.66 10.90 -10.99
CA PHE A 205 -3.09 9.79 -10.14
C PHE A 205 -4.31 9.08 -10.73
N VAL A 206 -5.34 9.81 -11.17
CA VAL A 206 -6.54 9.27 -11.83
C VAL A 206 -6.16 8.43 -13.04
N ASN A 207 -5.30 8.96 -13.93
CA ASN A 207 -4.83 8.22 -15.10
C ASN A 207 -4.07 6.95 -14.69
N THR A 208 -3.20 7.02 -13.68
CA THR A 208 -2.44 5.87 -13.18
C THR A 208 -3.37 4.76 -12.68
N VAL A 209 -4.34 5.08 -11.83
CA VAL A 209 -5.32 4.10 -11.30
C VAL A 209 -6.14 3.48 -12.44
N THR A 210 -6.66 4.30 -13.33
CA THR A 210 -7.53 3.82 -14.42
C THR A 210 -6.77 3.02 -15.47
N ASP A 211 -5.52 3.38 -15.77
CA ASP A 211 -4.67 2.63 -16.68
C ASP A 211 -4.27 1.27 -16.09
N LEU A 212 -3.96 1.21 -14.80
CA LEU A 212 -3.76 -0.07 -14.12
C LEU A 212 -5.01 -0.95 -14.18
N LEU A 213 -6.20 -0.41 -13.90
CA LEU A 213 -7.45 -1.16 -13.99
C LEU A 213 -7.74 -1.66 -15.41
N ARG A 214 -7.52 -0.84 -16.46
CA ARG A 214 -7.75 -1.21 -17.85
C ARG A 214 -6.79 -2.27 -18.36
N THR A 215 -5.52 -2.14 -17.99
CA THR A 215 -4.46 -3.00 -18.54
C THR A 215 -4.46 -4.39 -17.95
N MET A 216 -4.94 -4.56 -16.73
CA MET A 216 -4.85 -5.84 -16.04
C MET A 216 -5.92 -6.87 -16.43
N LYS A 217 -6.73 -6.63 -17.46
CA LYS A 217 -7.70 -7.57 -18.10
C LYS A 217 -8.40 -8.53 -17.13
N SER A 218 -8.56 -8.12 -15.89
CA SER A 218 -9.10 -8.92 -14.79
C SER A 218 -10.34 -8.25 -14.20
N ASP A 219 -11.02 -8.93 -13.30
CA ASP A 219 -11.98 -8.32 -12.40
C ASP A 219 -11.24 -7.40 -11.41
N GLY A 220 -10.73 -6.26 -11.91
CA GLY A 220 -9.95 -5.29 -11.14
C GLY A 220 -10.87 -4.29 -10.43
N THR A 221 -10.59 -4.04 -9.16
CA THR A 221 -11.28 -3.02 -8.36
C THR A 221 -10.25 -2.17 -7.64
N ALA A 222 -10.45 -0.84 -7.63
CA ALA A 222 -9.66 0.04 -6.79
C ALA A 222 -10.48 0.57 -5.61
N PHE A 223 -9.88 0.64 -4.43
CA PHE A 223 -10.44 1.29 -3.25
C PHE A 223 -9.57 2.48 -2.87
N VAL A 224 -10.17 3.66 -2.89
CA VAL A 224 -9.51 4.91 -2.52
C VAL A 224 -10.15 5.46 -1.26
N ALA A 225 -9.38 5.55 -0.18
CA ALA A 225 -9.79 6.16 1.08
C ALA A 225 -9.25 7.59 1.18
N ALA A 226 -10.12 8.54 1.47
CA ALA A 226 -9.77 9.95 1.45
C ALA A 226 -10.59 10.78 2.45
N LYS A 227 -10.05 11.91 2.86
CA LYS A 227 -10.82 12.98 3.48
C LYS A 227 -11.72 13.62 2.42
N ARG A 228 -12.92 14.01 2.80
CA ARG A 228 -13.85 14.67 1.87
C ARG A 228 -13.29 15.99 1.35
N ILE A 229 -12.54 16.68 2.20
CA ILE A 229 -11.88 17.96 1.90
C ILE A 229 -10.52 17.97 2.59
N TYR A 230 -9.50 18.38 1.85
CA TYR A 230 -8.15 18.60 2.37
C TYR A 230 -7.90 20.09 2.58
N PHE A 231 -8.12 20.56 3.82
CA PHE A 231 -7.95 21.96 4.16
C PHE A 231 -6.50 22.42 3.97
N GLY A 232 -6.32 23.53 3.28
CA GLY A 232 -5.01 24.16 3.06
C GLY A 232 -4.23 23.63 1.86
N VAL A 233 -4.58 22.45 1.31
CA VAL A 233 -3.89 21.87 0.14
C VAL A 233 -4.78 21.75 -1.10
N GLY A 234 -6.11 21.78 -0.96
CA GLY A 234 -7.06 22.03 -2.04
C GLY A 234 -7.64 20.81 -2.74
N GLY A 235 -7.21 19.58 -2.42
CA GLY A 235 -7.84 18.38 -2.99
C GLY A 235 -9.19 18.06 -2.33
N ASP A 236 -10.13 17.49 -3.08
CA ASP A 236 -11.40 17.02 -2.56
C ASP A 236 -11.96 15.80 -3.32
N VAL A 237 -12.92 15.13 -2.69
CA VAL A 237 -13.60 13.96 -3.26
C VAL A 237 -14.46 14.30 -4.48
N PRO A 238 -15.25 15.39 -4.52
CA PRO A 238 -16.00 15.77 -5.70
C PRO A 238 -15.15 15.94 -6.97
N GLU A 239 -14.00 16.60 -6.86
CA GLU A 239 -13.08 16.78 -7.99
C GLU A 239 -12.54 15.43 -8.46
N PHE A 240 -12.10 14.56 -7.53
CA PHE A 240 -11.64 13.22 -7.87
C PHE A 240 -12.71 12.39 -8.61
N VAL A 241 -13.95 12.39 -8.12
CA VAL A 241 -15.09 11.69 -8.77
C VAL A 241 -15.33 12.22 -10.17
N GLN A 242 -15.26 13.53 -10.36
CA GLN A 242 -15.40 14.15 -11.68
C GLN A 242 -14.28 13.72 -12.64
N GLU A 243 -13.03 13.71 -12.19
CA GLU A 243 -11.88 13.29 -13.01
C GLU A 243 -11.98 11.81 -13.41
N ILE A 244 -12.35 10.92 -12.49
CA ILE A 244 -12.61 9.50 -12.80
C ILE A 244 -13.70 9.37 -13.86
N GLY A 245 -14.79 10.13 -13.75
CA GLY A 245 -15.89 10.13 -14.73
C GLY A 245 -15.45 10.56 -16.15
N LYS A 246 -14.55 11.55 -16.25
CA LYS A 246 -14.01 12.01 -17.55
C LYS A 246 -13.26 10.92 -18.32
N VAL A 247 -12.65 9.97 -17.60
CA VAL A 247 -11.90 8.87 -18.19
C VAL A 247 -12.70 7.56 -18.26
N GLY A 248 -14.02 7.61 -18.06
CA GLY A 248 -14.91 6.45 -18.22
C GLY A 248 -14.90 5.49 -17.03
N GLY A 249 -14.44 5.93 -15.86
CA GLY A 249 -14.54 5.15 -14.63
C GLY A 249 -15.88 5.38 -13.92
N LEU A 250 -16.29 4.39 -13.14
CA LEU A 250 -17.43 4.44 -12.23
C LEU A 250 -16.92 4.53 -10.80
N VAL A 251 -17.55 5.39 -10.00
CA VAL A 251 -17.23 5.57 -8.59
C VAL A 251 -18.47 5.29 -7.75
N LYS A 252 -18.28 4.45 -6.72
CA LYS A 252 -19.29 4.15 -5.71
C LYS A 252 -18.73 4.43 -4.33
N GLU A 253 -19.42 5.26 -3.53
CA GLU A 253 -19.11 5.43 -2.12
C GLU A 253 -19.55 4.18 -1.35
N VAL A 254 -18.58 3.45 -0.75
CA VAL A 254 -18.85 2.21 -0.02
C VAL A 254 -18.80 2.41 1.49
N ILE A 255 -18.07 3.41 1.97
CA ILE A 255 -18.02 3.83 3.38
C ILE A 255 -18.10 5.35 3.46
N ASN A 256 -18.85 5.82 4.45
CA ASN A 256 -18.95 7.24 4.82
C ASN A 256 -18.78 7.39 6.33
N ILE A 257 -17.74 8.09 6.76
CA ILE A 257 -17.38 8.32 8.16
C ILE A 257 -17.54 9.82 8.45
N THR A 258 -18.52 10.17 9.28
CA THR A 258 -18.87 11.57 9.60
C THR A 258 -18.84 11.88 11.09
N ASP A 259 -18.60 10.90 11.93
CA ASP A 259 -18.79 10.96 13.38
C ASP A 259 -17.60 11.54 14.14
N ARG A 260 -16.44 11.69 13.50
CA ARG A 260 -15.21 12.20 14.13
C ARG A 260 -14.37 13.03 13.16
N GLY A 261 -14.11 14.28 13.51
CA GLY A 261 -13.18 15.15 12.78
C GLY A 261 -13.62 15.50 11.36
N VAL A 262 -12.68 15.48 10.42
CA VAL A 262 -12.96 15.70 9.01
C VAL A 262 -13.64 14.45 8.44
N GLY A 263 -14.75 14.63 7.74
CA GLY A 263 -15.47 13.52 7.08
C GLY A 263 -14.55 12.74 6.12
N ARG A 264 -14.59 11.41 6.22
CA ARG A 264 -13.77 10.49 5.40
C ARG A 264 -14.67 9.51 4.64
N VAL A 265 -14.17 9.05 3.52
CA VAL A 265 -14.89 8.11 2.65
C VAL A 265 -13.97 7.01 2.16
N ILE A 266 -14.56 5.87 1.79
CA ILE A 266 -13.92 4.88 0.93
C ILE A 266 -14.75 4.80 -0.35
N LEU A 267 -14.06 4.97 -1.47
CA LEU A 267 -14.59 4.95 -2.82
C LEU A 267 -14.14 3.67 -3.52
N GLU A 268 -15.08 2.95 -4.10
CA GLU A 268 -14.84 1.82 -5.00
C GLU A 268 -14.85 2.34 -6.44
N ILE A 269 -13.78 2.06 -7.19
CA ILE A 269 -13.61 2.46 -8.57
C ILE A 269 -13.55 1.22 -9.45
N SER A 270 -14.31 1.22 -10.52
CA SER A 270 -14.27 0.21 -11.57
C SER A 270 -14.30 0.87 -12.96
N MET A 271 -13.86 0.12 -13.97
CA MET A 271 -13.94 0.57 -15.37
C MET A 271 -15.15 -0.08 -16.06
N THR A 272 -15.81 0.70 -16.93
CA THR A 272 -16.94 0.20 -17.77
C THR A 272 -16.45 -0.66 -18.91
#